data_4dd76b15aa8d175c8ed9729a093eaf6a
#
_entry.id   4dd76b15aa8d175c8ed9729a093eaf6a
#
_cell.length_a   1.000
_cell.length_b   1.000
_cell.length_c   1.000
_cell.angle_alpha   90.00
_cell.angle_beta   90.00
_cell.angle_gamma   90.00
#
_symmetry.space_group_name_H-M   'P 1'
#
loop_
_entity.id
_entity.type
_entity.pdbx_description
1 polymer ?
#
loop_
_entity_poly.entity_id
_entity_poly.type
_entity_poly.pdbx_seq_one_letter_code
_entity_poly.pdbx_strand_id
1 'polypeptide(L)'
;MSCFRLNLLLVCLVPLLVPMSSLAGPDTNVETCAECHGLDGMGRGRPMVPVIAGIPAGHIEEAIYAYVDGARSCVREPRMCETVASLSEAEVTELAEYYAGLVRGSSQEEFNQELAAEGEVLHKQHCSICHLPPDHENVEQAVGIPLHGQRSEYLRFAIEAYFAGDREALVETMADRIQALQAGDLGALVNYYSSYQHD
;
A
#
# COMPACT_ATOMS: atom_id res chain seq x y z
N MET A 1 -37.88 24.73 73.17
CA MET A 1 -38.51 23.98 72.03
C MET A 1 -37.83 24.48 70.76
N SER A 2 -36.81 23.71 70.28
CA SER A 2 -35.94 24.11 69.12
C SER A 2 -36.22 23.17 67.96
N CYS A 3 -36.82 23.69 66.89
CA CYS A 3 -37.07 22.92 65.67
C CYS A 3 -35.82 22.88 64.80
N PHE A 4 -35.23 21.70 64.66
CA PHE A 4 -34.17 21.46 63.68
C PHE A 4 -34.83 21.29 62.30
N ARG A 5 -34.47 22.18 61.35
CA ARG A 5 -34.83 22.04 59.93
C ARG A 5 -33.76 21.20 59.25
N LEU A 6 -34.14 20.02 58.79
CA LEU A 6 -33.35 19.12 58.01
C LEU A 6 -33.40 19.57 56.52
N ASN A 7 -32.31 20.14 56.01
CA ASN A 7 -32.16 20.48 54.57
C ASN A 7 -31.77 19.22 53.80
N LEU A 8 -32.72 18.71 53.01
CA LEU A 8 -32.50 17.59 52.08
C LEU A 8 -31.90 18.15 50.79
N LEU A 9 -30.58 17.97 50.62
CA LEU A 9 -29.89 18.29 49.36
C LEU A 9 -30.22 17.19 48.32
N LEU A 10 -31.04 17.57 47.35
CA LEU A 10 -31.36 16.73 46.19
C LEU A 10 -30.15 16.77 45.23
N VAL A 11 -29.34 15.72 45.26
CA VAL A 11 -28.26 15.53 44.29
C VAL A 11 -28.88 15.02 42.98
N CYS A 12 -29.01 15.90 41.97
CA CYS A 12 -29.38 15.50 40.62
C CYS A 12 -28.20 14.78 39.99
N LEU A 13 -28.29 13.44 39.87
CA LEU A 13 -27.41 12.66 39.01
C LEU A 13 -27.80 12.94 37.55
N VAL A 14 -27.00 13.73 36.86
CA VAL A 14 -27.07 13.90 35.44
C VAL A 14 -26.35 12.68 34.80
N PRO A 15 -27.03 11.81 34.05
CA PRO A 15 -26.36 10.73 33.34
C PRO A 15 -25.43 11.34 32.29
N LEU A 16 -24.11 11.14 32.42
CA LEU A 16 -23.15 11.39 31.34
C LEU A 16 -23.48 10.42 30.19
N LEU A 17 -24.16 10.91 29.17
CA LEU A 17 -24.24 10.27 27.88
C LEU A 17 -22.84 10.34 27.23
N VAL A 18 -22.04 9.30 27.45
CA VAL A 18 -20.82 9.07 26.67
C VAL A 18 -21.27 8.71 25.26
N PRO A 19 -20.91 9.50 24.22
CA PRO A 19 -21.21 9.06 22.85
C PRO A 19 -20.46 7.75 22.63
N MET A 20 -21.20 6.67 22.42
CA MET A 20 -20.63 5.44 21.85
C MET A 20 -20.19 5.81 20.43
N SER A 21 -18.87 6.02 20.25
CA SER A 21 -18.27 5.99 18.92
C SER A 21 -18.66 4.66 18.32
N SER A 22 -19.54 4.67 17.33
CA SER A 22 -19.82 3.48 16.54
C SER A 22 -18.49 3.06 15.94
N LEU A 23 -18.05 1.85 16.23
CA LEU A 23 -17.07 1.15 15.43
C LEU A 23 -17.78 0.95 14.08
N ALA A 24 -17.65 1.93 13.18
CA ALA A 24 -18.02 1.74 11.79
C ALA A 24 -17.18 0.55 11.30
N GLY A 25 -17.85 -0.48 10.79
CA GLY A 25 -17.17 -1.55 10.07
C GLY A 25 -16.43 -0.95 8.87
N PRO A 26 -15.54 -1.72 8.23
CA PRO A 26 -14.86 -1.25 7.03
C PRO A 26 -15.90 -0.70 6.05
N ASP A 27 -15.57 0.45 5.43
CA ASP A 27 -16.41 1.06 4.41
C ASP A 27 -16.62 0.07 3.25
N THR A 28 -17.75 0.17 2.54
CA THR A 28 -18.07 -0.66 1.38
C THR A 28 -16.98 -0.63 0.31
N ASN A 29 -16.25 0.48 0.20
CA ASN A 29 -15.11 0.61 -0.71
C ASN A 29 -13.90 -0.23 -0.28
N VAL A 30 -13.60 -0.29 1.02
CA VAL A 30 -12.55 -1.19 1.56
C VAL A 30 -12.91 -2.64 1.28
N GLU A 31 -14.19 -3.05 1.46
CA GLU A 31 -14.64 -4.41 1.16
C GLU A 31 -14.45 -4.76 -0.32
N THR A 32 -14.79 -3.84 -1.23
CA THR A 32 -14.59 -4.03 -2.68
C THR A 32 -13.11 -4.22 -3.04
N CYS A 33 -12.23 -3.39 -2.50
CA CYS A 33 -10.78 -3.52 -2.70
C CYS A 33 -10.23 -4.82 -2.09
N ALA A 34 -10.75 -5.20 -0.92
CA ALA A 34 -10.33 -6.37 -0.18
C ALA A 34 -10.67 -7.69 -0.88
N GLU A 35 -11.64 -7.72 -1.80
CA GLU A 35 -11.91 -8.92 -2.63
C GLU A 35 -10.65 -9.42 -3.36
N CYS A 36 -9.76 -8.50 -3.75
CA CYS A 36 -8.50 -8.82 -4.40
C CYS A 36 -7.30 -8.60 -3.48
N HIS A 37 -7.20 -7.42 -2.85
CA HIS A 37 -6.05 -7.03 -2.05
C HIS A 37 -6.05 -7.61 -0.63
N GLY A 38 -7.20 -8.10 -0.14
CA GLY A 38 -7.38 -8.52 1.25
C GLY A 38 -7.61 -7.34 2.18
N LEU A 39 -8.29 -7.58 3.31
CA LEU A 39 -8.40 -6.58 4.38
C LEU A 39 -7.03 -6.25 5.00
N ASP A 40 -6.08 -7.19 4.91
CA ASP A 40 -4.70 -7.01 5.34
C ASP A 40 -3.81 -6.35 4.26
N GLY A 41 -4.33 -6.06 3.08
CA GLY A 41 -3.61 -5.46 1.97
C GLY A 41 -2.51 -6.33 1.37
N MET A 42 -2.46 -7.63 1.72
CA MET A 42 -1.38 -8.54 1.31
C MET A 42 -1.64 -9.29 0.00
N GLY A 43 -2.86 -9.22 -0.57
CA GLY A 43 -3.23 -9.87 -1.84
C GLY A 43 -3.00 -11.38 -1.87
N ARG A 44 -3.07 -12.08 -0.74
CA ARG A 44 -2.70 -13.49 -0.58
C ARG A 44 -3.53 -14.40 -1.47
N GLY A 45 -2.86 -15.39 -2.09
CA GLY A 45 -3.48 -16.33 -3.02
C GLY A 45 -3.71 -15.77 -4.44
N ARG A 46 -3.28 -14.54 -4.71
CA ARG A 46 -3.41 -13.89 -6.03
C ARG A 46 -2.06 -13.28 -6.44
N PRO A 47 -1.16 -14.03 -7.10
CA PRO A 47 0.22 -13.60 -7.37
C PRO A 47 0.34 -12.28 -8.14
N MET A 48 -0.61 -12.00 -9.04
CA MET A 48 -0.63 -10.76 -9.82
C MET A 48 -1.22 -9.55 -9.08
N VAL A 49 -1.84 -9.77 -7.90
CA VAL A 49 -2.40 -8.68 -7.11
C VAL A 49 -1.32 -8.13 -6.18
N PRO A 50 -0.99 -6.83 -6.24
CA PRO A 50 0.08 -6.28 -5.41
C PRO A 50 -0.27 -6.26 -3.93
N VAL A 51 0.77 -6.36 -3.11
CA VAL A 51 0.74 -5.95 -1.71
C VAL A 51 0.63 -4.43 -1.67
N ILE A 52 -0.41 -3.93 -1.01
CA ILE A 52 -0.67 -2.49 -0.84
C ILE A 52 -0.62 -2.05 0.63
N ALA A 53 -0.51 -3.00 1.57
CA ALA A 53 -0.28 -2.69 2.98
C ALA A 53 1.01 -1.89 3.19
N GLY A 54 0.95 -0.86 4.03
CA GLY A 54 2.10 -0.05 4.41
C GLY A 54 2.76 0.72 3.27
N ILE A 55 2.04 0.94 2.16
CA ILE A 55 2.45 1.92 1.15
C ILE A 55 1.97 3.29 1.65
N PRO A 56 2.83 4.34 1.66
CA PRO A 56 2.41 5.68 2.05
C PRO A 56 1.17 6.14 1.31
N ALA A 57 0.22 6.78 1.99
CA ALA A 57 -1.10 7.11 1.46
C ALA A 57 -1.03 7.89 0.13
N GLY A 58 -0.16 8.89 0.04
CA GLY A 58 0.03 9.66 -1.20
C GLY A 58 0.42 8.80 -2.41
N HIS A 59 1.21 7.74 -2.21
CA HIS A 59 1.56 6.81 -3.30
C HIS A 59 0.41 5.88 -3.69
N ILE A 60 -0.49 5.55 -2.76
CA ILE A 60 -1.70 4.79 -3.08
C ILE A 60 -2.64 5.66 -3.90
N GLU A 61 -2.88 6.93 -3.49
CA GLU A 61 -3.66 7.90 -4.24
C GLU A 61 -3.12 8.08 -5.67
N GLU A 62 -1.81 8.35 -5.79
CA GLU A 62 -1.13 8.48 -7.08
C GLU A 62 -1.29 7.25 -7.96
N ALA A 63 -1.21 6.04 -7.38
CA ALA A 63 -1.42 4.80 -8.11
C ALA A 63 -2.87 4.63 -8.60
N ILE A 64 -3.87 5.05 -7.81
CA ILE A 64 -5.28 5.04 -8.21
C ILE A 64 -5.51 6.03 -9.35
N TYR A 65 -5.05 7.28 -9.21
CA TYR A 65 -5.17 8.29 -10.25
C TYR A 65 -4.44 7.92 -11.54
N ALA A 66 -3.30 7.21 -11.46
CA ALA A 66 -2.60 6.73 -12.64
C ALA A 66 -3.45 5.74 -13.48
N TYR A 67 -4.39 5.01 -12.87
CA TYR A 67 -5.38 4.22 -13.62
C TYR A 67 -6.51 5.09 -14.18
N VAL A 68 -6.99 6.07 -13.42
CA VAL A 68 -8.04 7.00 -13.86
C VAL A 68 -7.58 7.84 -15.04
N ASP A 69 -6.36 8.33 -14.99
CA ASP A 69 -5.75 9.22 -16.00
C ASP A 69 -5.13 8.46 -17.19
N GLY A 70 -5.06 7.13 -17.12
CA GLY A 70 -4.52 6.29 -18.17
C GLY A 70 -2.98 6.16 -18.20
N ALA A 71 -2.26 6.76 -17.25
CA ALA A 71 -0.80 6.56 -17.06
C ALA A 71 -0.44 5.09 -16.73
N ARG A 72 -1.42 4.32 -16.27
CA ARG A 72 -1.39 2.85 -16.22
C ARG A 72 -2.47 2.33 -17.16
N SER A 73 -2.07 1.60 -18.19
CA SER A 73 -2.95 1.10 -19.23
C SER A 73 -3.94 0.06 -18.70
N CYS A 74 -5.22 0.25 -19.01
CA CYS A 74 -6.29 -0.71 -18.70
C CYS A 74 -6.24 -1.99 -19.55
N VAL A 75 -5.41 -2.02 -20.59
CA VAL A 75 -5.26 -3.22 -21.44
C VAL A 75 -4.71 -4.40 -20.66
N ARG A 76 -3.74 -4.16 -19.78
CA ARG A 76 -3.13 -5.22 -18.97
C ARG A 76 -3.91 -5.54 -17.69
N GLU A 77 -4.56 -4.55 -17.07
CA GLU A 77 -5.31 -4.72 -15.83
C GLU A 77 -6.64 -3.96 -15.87
N PRO A 78 -7.60 -4.45 -16.66
CA PRO A 78 -8.91 -3.79 -16.82
C PRO A 78 -9.70 -3.70 -15.52
N ARG A 79 -9.54 -4.67 -14.59
CA ARG A 79 -10.27 -4.69 -13.32
C ARG A 79 -9.95 -3.49 -12.44
N MET A 80 -8.66 -3.10 -12.34
CA MET A 80 -8.31 -1.92 -11.56
C MET A 80 -8.96 -0.68 -12.13
N CYS A 81 -8.92 -0.49 -13.46
CA CYS A 81 -9.56 0.64 -14.10
C CYS A 81 -11.08 0.68 -13.85
N GLU A 82 -11.76 -0.45 -13.97
CA GLU A 82 -13.20 -0.56 -13.71
C GLU A 82 -13.52 -0.23 -12.24
N THR A 83 -12.70 -0.74 -11.31
CA THR A 83 -12.92 -0.56 -9.87
C THR A 83 -12.73 0.89 -9.43
N VAL A 84 -11.69 1.57 -9.93
CA VAL A 84 -11.35 2.94 -9.48
C VAL A 84 -12.12 4.04 -10.23
N ALA A 85 -12.75 3.73 -11.37
CA ALA A 85 -13.38 4.72 -12.26
C ALA A 85 -14.51 5.55 -11.60
N SER A 86 -15.14 5.04 -10.56
CA SER A 86 -16.27 5.67 -9.87
C SER A 86 -15.94 6.24 -8.50
N LEU A 87 -14.69 6.14 -8.06
CA LEU A 87 -14.27 6.64 -6.75
C LEU A 87 -14.24 8.18 -6.73
N SER A 88 -14.81 8.76 -5.70
CA SER A 88 -14.62 10.18 -5.38
C SER A 88 -13.25 10.42 -4.72
N GLU A 89 -12.77 11.67 -4.74
CA GLU A 89 -11.51 12.04 -4.07
C GLU A 89 -11.50 11.66 -2.58
N ALA A 90 -12.62 11.84 -1.88
CA ALA A 90 -12.74 11.48 -0.46
C ALA A 90 -12.57 9.96 -0.26
N GLU A 91 -13.19 9.14 -1.10
CA GLU A 91 -13.07 7.68 -1.04
C GLU A 91 -11.65 7.22 -1.38
N VAL A 92 -10.98 7.87 -2.32
CA VAL A 92 -9.57 7.59 -2.64
C VAL A 92 -8.68 7.85 -1.43
N THR A 93 -8.87 9.00 -0.75
CA THR A 93 -8.10 9.35 0.45
C THR A 93 -8.37 8.37 1.60
N GLU A 94 -9.63 8.03 1.88
CA GLU A 94 -9.98 7.07 2.93
C GLU A 94 -9.37 5.68 2.67
N LEU A 95 -9.43 5.18 1.44
CA LEU A 95 -8.82 3.92 1.03
C LEU A 95 -7.29 3.95 1.17
N ALA A 96 -6.67 5.05 0.76
CA ALA A 96 -5.24 5.24 0.85
C ALA A 96 -4.76 5.24 2.31
N GLU A 97 -5.44 5.97 3.19
CA GLU A 97 -5.16 6.01 4.63
C GLU A 97 -5.36 4.64 5.28
N TYR A 98 -6.43 3.92 4.92
CA TYR A 98 -6.68 2.57 5.45
C TYR A 98 -5.52 1.62 5.16
N TYR A 99 -5.12 1.48 3.88
CA TYR A 99 -4.06 0.55 3.50
C TYR A 99 -2.67 1.02 3.92
N ALA A 100 -2.42 2.32 3.97
CA ALA A 100 -1.18 2.89 4.51
C ALA A 100 -0.99 2.59 5.99
N GLY A 101 -2.08 2.58 6.77
CA GLY A 101 -2.06 2.26 8.20
C GLY A 101 -1.81 0.77 8.52
N LEU A 102 -1.80 -0.10 7.52
CA LEU A 102 -1.58 -1.54 7.72
C LEU A 102 -0.08 -1.88 7.78
N VAL A 103 0.24 -2.89 8.58
CA VAL A 103 1.61 -3.41 8.64
C VAL A 103 1.89 -4.28 7.42
N ARG A 104 2.93 -3.92 6.67
CA ARG A 104 3.39 -4.72 5.54
C ARG A 104 4.19 -5.93 6.03
N GLY A 105 3.66 -7.12 5.77
CA GLY A 105 4.33 -8.38 6.04
C GLY A 105 5.25 -8.83 4.90
N SER A 106 5.84 -10.02 5.06
CA SER A 106 6.57 -10.69 3.97
C SER A 106 5.61 -11.20 2.90
N SER A 107 6.09 -11.32 1.64
CA SER A 107 5.32 -11.91 0.54
C SER A 107 4.99 -13.39 0.78
N GLN A 108 5.75 -14.07 1.66
CA GLN A 108 5.70 -15.52 1.92
C GLN A 108 5.97 -16.36 0.66
N GLU A 109 6.70 -15.82 -0.30
CA GLU A 109 7.10 -16.49 -1.52
C GLU A 109 8.47 -17.15 -1.35
N GLU A 110 8.68 -18.26 -2.05
CA GLU A 110 10.01 -18.86 -2.17
C GLU A 110 10.89 -17.96 -3.05
N PHE A 111 12.16 -17.83 -2.69
CA PHE A 111 13.14 -17.06 -3.44
C PHE A 111 14.50 -17.76 -3.50
N ASN A 112 15.28 -17.44 -4.50
CA ASN A 112 16.65 -17.90 -4.63
C ASN A 112 17.60 -16.94 -3.92
N GLN A 113 18.36 -17.44 -2.94
CA GLN A 113 19.26 -16.63 -2.12
C GLN A 113 20.41 -15.98 -2.91
N GLU A 114 20.96 -16.69 -3.90
CA GLU A 114 22.04 -16.16 -4.73
C GLU A 114 21.54 -14.98 -5.58
N LEU A 115 20.39 -15.15 -6.25
CA LEU A 115 19.75 -14.10 -7.00
C LEU A 115 19.31 -12.93 -6.09
N ALA A 116 18.85 -13.21 -4.88
CA ALA A 116 18.50 -12.14 -3.93
C ALA A 116 19.73 -11.31 -3.53
N ALA A 117 20.89 -11.94 -3.33
CA ALA A 117 22.12 -11.20 -3.05
C ALA A 117 22.59 -10.35 -4.25
N GLU A 118 22.46 -10.84 -5.47
CA GLU A 118 22.71 -10.04 -6.69
C GLU A 118 21.72 -8.87 -6.80
N GLY A 119 20.44 -9.12 -6.53
CA GLY A 119 19.38 -8.11 -6.54
C GLY A 119 19.58 -7.02 -5.49
N GLU A 120 20.12 -7.36 -4.31
CA GLU A 120 20.50 -6.39 -3.29
C GLU A 120 21.55 -5.41 -3.79
N VAL A 121 22.55 -5.90 -4.52
CA VAL A 121 23.60 -5.05 -5.12
C VAL A 121 22.98 -4.12 -6.16
N LEU A 122 22.13 -4.64 -7.05
CA LEU A 122 21.44 -3.84 -8.06
C LEU A 122 20.52 -2.79 -7.40
N HIS A 123 19.78 -3.15 -6.39
CA HIS A 123 18.94 -2.22 -5.64
C HIS A 123 19.77 -1.07 -5.05
N LYS A 124 20.86 -1.38 -4.36
CA LYS A 124 21.76 -0.36 -3.78
C LYS A 124 22.33 0.59 -4.81
N GLN A 125 22.64 0.10 -6.00
CA GLN A 125 23.23 0.90 -7.08
C GLN A 125 22.23 1.78 -7.81
N HIS A 126 20.99 1.32 -7.99
CA HIS A 126 20.06 1.91 -8.93
C HIS A 126 18.72 2.37 -8.34
N CYS A 127 18.28 1.78 -7.21
CA CYS A 127 16.90 1.91 -6.75
C CYS A 127 16.77 2.50 -5.34
N SER A 128 17.77 2.27 -4.46
CA SER A 128 17.68 2.53 -3.01
C SER A 128 17.47 3.97 -2.62
N ILE A 129 17.87 4.93 -3.45
CA ILE A 129 17.69 6.35 -3.16
C ILE A 129 16.21 6.78 -3.17
N CYS A 130 15.38 6.07 -3.93
CA CYS A 130 13.96 6.37 -4.08
C CYS A 130 13.08 5.31 -3.41
N HIS A 131 13.44 4.03 -3.51
CA HIS A 131 12.66 2.90 -3.01
C HIS A 131 13.20 2.41 -1.68
N LEU A 132 12.80 3.07 -0.60
CA LEU A 132 13.17 2.68 0.75
C LEU A 132 12.37 1.43 1.20
N PRO A 133 12.91 0.61 2.11
CA PRO A 133 12.13 -0.47 2.70
C PRO A 133 10.96 0.07 3.55
N PRO A 134 9.90 -0.73 3.75
CA PRO A 134 8.66 -0.25 4.38
C PRO A 134 8.81 0.11 5.88
N ASP A 135 9.85 -0.36 6.53
CA ASP A 135 10.21 -0.08 7.93
C ASP A 135 11.24 1.05 8.08
N HIS A 136 11.62 1.70 6.99
CA HIS A 136 12.58 2.81 7.04
C HIS A 136 11.92 4.08 7.60
N GLU A 137 12.61 4.78 8.51
CA GLU A 137 12.11 5.99 9.19
C GLU A 137 11.64 7.12 8.25
N ASN A 138 12.16 7.18 7.03
CA ASN A 138 11.82 8.20 6.03
C ASN A 138 10.96 7.65 4.88
N VAL A 139 10.31 6.49 5.03
CA VAL A 139 9.52 5.87 3.95
C VAL A 139 8.37 6.76 3.48
N GLU A 140 7.77 7.53 4.37
CA GLU A 140 6.67 8.47 4.06
C GLU A 140 7.11 9.63 3.15
N GLN A 141 8.40 9.97 3.14
CA GLN A 141 8.99 11.03 2.32
C GLN A 141 9.72 10.48 1.10
N ALA A 142 9.75 9.17 0.93
CA ALA A 142 10.42 8.55 -0.20
C ALA A 142 9.73 8.91 -1.53
N VAL A 143 10.50 9.15 -2.57
CA VAL A 143 9.97 9.43 -3.92
C VAL A 143 9.30 8.22 -4.54
N GLY A 144 9.73 7.02 -4.19
CA GLY A 144 9.22 5.77 -4.72
C GLY A 144 8.56 4.90 -3.64
N ILE A 145 7.59 4.11 -4.06
CA ILE A 145 6.92 3.14 -3.17
C ILE A 145 7.91 2.09 -2.62
N PRO A 146 7.69 1.55 -1.42
CA PRO A 146 8.45 0.41 -0.94
C PRO A 146 8.20 -0.83 -1.81
N LEU A 147 9.28 -1.42 -2.34
CA LEU A 147 9.21 -2.62 -3.19
C LEU A 147 9.44 -3.91 -2.39
N HIS A 148 10.05 -3.80 -1.23
CA HIS A 148 10.35 -4.92 -0.34
C HIS A 148 9.06 -5.59 0.15
N GLY A 149 9.02 -6.93 0.14
CA GLY A 149 7.83 -7.70 0.48
C GLY A 149 6.75 -7.71 -0.60
N GLN A 150 7.03 -7.17 -1.80
CA GLN A 150 6.10 -7.21 -2.93
C GLN A 150 6.14 -8.57 -3.61
N ARG A 151 5.03 -8.96 -4.23
CA ARG A 151 4.89 -10.22 -4.95
C ARG A 151 5.73 -10.25 -6.21
N SER A 152 6.42 -11.37 -6.41
CA SER A 152 7.37 -11.56 -7.50
C SER A 152 6.70 -11.44 -8.88
N GLU A 153 5.54 -12.06 -9.09
CA GLU A 153 4.82 -11.98 -10.36
C GLU A 153 4.31 -10.55 -10.63
N TYR A 154 3.82 -9.85 -9.60
CA TYR A 154 3.42 -8.46 -9.78
C TYR A 154 4.60 -7.55 -10.11
N LEU A 155 5.76 -7.74 -9.49
CA LEU A 155 6.97 -6.96 -9.81
C LEU A 155 7.40 -7.18 -11.25
N ARG A 156 7.39 -8.43 -11.74
CA ARG A 156 7.67 -8.72 -13.16
C ARG A 156 6.69 -8.01 -14.08
N PHE A 157 5.41 -8.20 -13.81
CA PHE A 157 4.33 -7.53 -14.55
C PHE A 157 4.51 -6.01 -14.60
N ALA A 158 4.79 -5.38 -13.45
CA ALA A 158 4.92 -3.93 -13.36
C ALA A 158 6.12 -3.41 -14.14
N ILE A 159 7.29 -4.07 -14.05
CA ILE A 159 8.49 -3.68 -14.78
C ILE A 159 8.32 -3.91 -16.28
N GLU A 160 7.75 -5.04 -16.68
CA GLU A 160 7.42 -5.30 -18.08
C GLU A 160 6.43 -4.29 -18.67
N ALA A 161 5.49 -3.79 -17.86
CA ALA A 161 4.54 -2.76 -18.29
C ALA A 161 5.25 -1.42 -18.59
N TYR A 162 6.30 -1.07 -17.82
CA TYR A 162 7.12 0.09 -18.15
C TYR A 162 7.88 -0.09 -19.48
N PHE A 163 8.46 -1.26 -19.72
CA PHE A 163 9.14 -1.55 -20.99
C PHE A 163 8.19 -1.53 -22.19
N ALA A 164 6.96 -1.97 -22.01
CA ALA A 164 5.94 -2.00 -23.07
C ALA A 164 5.28 -0.63 -23.32
N GLY A 165 5.50 0.35 -22.45
CA GLY A 165 4.81 1.65 -22.50
C GLY A 165 3.35 1.60 -21.99
N ASP A 166 2.96 0.50 -21.32
CA ASP A 166 1.64 0.33 -20.69
C ASP A 166 1.57 0.98 -19.30
N ARG A 167 2.71 1.45 -18.80
CA ARG A 167 2.84 2.17 -17.55
C ARG A 167 3.86 3.30 -17.69
N GLU A 168 3.44 4.52 -17.43
CA GLU A 168 4.32 5.67 -17.47
C GLU A 168 5.16 5.78 -16.18
N ALA A 169 6.44 6.08 -16.33
CA ALA A 169 7.29 6.44 -15.20
C ALA A 169 7.06 7.93 -14.91
N LEU A 170 6.48 8.24 -13.75
CA LEU A 170 6.18 9.62 -13.35
C LEU A 170 7.45 10.43 -13.06
N VAL A 171 8.58 9.75 -12.85
CA VAL A 171 9.88 10.35 -12.61
C VAL A 171 10.84 9.90 -13.70
N GLU A 172 11.39 10.85 -14.47
CA GLU A 172 12.32 10.60 -15.59
C GLU A 172 13.50 9.70 -15.18
N THR A 173 14.09 9.95 -14.03
CA THR A 173 15.20 9.14 -13.49
C THR A 173 14.80 7.67 -13.31
N MET A 174 13.53 7.36 -12.97
CA MET A 174 13.05 5.99 -12.87
C MET A 174 13.00 5.32 -14.25
N ALA A 175 12.53 6.03 -15.28
CA ALA A 175 12.51 5.51 -16.64
C ALA A 175 13.93 5.12 -17.10
N ASP A 176 14.91 6.00 -16.89
CA ASP A 176 16.31 5.75 -17.22
C ASP A 176 16.86 4.51 -16.51
N ARG A 177 16.55 4.35 -15.23
CA ARG A 177 17.00 3.21 -14.42
C ARG A 177 16.39 1.89 -14.88
N ILE A 178 15.11 1.88 -15.24
CA ILE A 178 14.45 0.69 -15.78
C ILE A 178 15.04 0.31 -17.13
N GLN A 179 15.29 1.28 -18.02
CA GLN A 179 15.87 1.03 -19.33
C GLN A 179 17.32 0.55 -19.27
N ALA A 180 18.05 0.87 -18.21
CA ALA A 180 19.42 0.41 -18.00
C ALA A 180 19.54 -1.04 -17.51
N LEU A 181 18.43 -1.69 -17.11
CA LEU A 181 18.44 -3.08 -16.63
C LEU A 181 18.86 -4.03 -17.74
N GLN A 182 19.70 -5.00 -17.38
CA GLN A 182 20.21 -6.05 -18.27
C GLN A 182 19.35 -7.32 -18.19
N ALA A 183 19.57 -8.21 -19.14
CA ALA A 183 18.94 -9.53 -19.09
C ALA A 183 19.39 -10.28 -17.82
N GLY A 184 18.44 -10.67 -16.97
CA GLY A 184 18.71 -11.30 -15.68
C GLY A 184 18.51 -10.39 -14.47
N ASP A 185 18.75 -9.08 -14.58
CA ASP A 185 18.62 -8.12 -13.47
C ASP A 185 17.21 -8.14 -12.87
N LEU A 186 16.19 -8.26 -13.70
CA LEU A 186 14.81 -8.40 -13.27
C LEU A 186 14.63 -9.62 -12.36
N GLY A 187 15.24 -10.75 -12.73
CA GLY A 187 15.20 -11.96 -11.92
C GLY A 187 15.83 -11.76 -10.55
N ALA A 188 17.01 -11.12 -10.51
CA ALA A 188 17.72 -10.80 -9.29
C ALA A 188 16.93 -9.83 -8.39
N LEU A 189 16.47 -8.72 -8.93
CA LEU A 189 15.67 -7.72 -8.20
C LEU A 189 14.39 -8.32 -7.62
N VAL A 190 13.67 -9.13 -8.39
CA VAL A 190 12.43 -9.79 -7.92
C VAL A 190 12.73 -10.72 -6.75
N ASN A 191 13.79 -11.53 -6.81
CA ASN A 191 14.18 -12.38 -5.70
C ASN A 191 14.59 -11.57 -4.47
N TYR A 192 15.30 -10.46 -4.65
CA TYR A 192 15.67 -9.57 -3.55
C TYR A 192 14.43 -8.98 -2.85
N TYR A 193 13.49 -8.41 -3.61
CA TYR A 193 12.32 -7.79 -3.00
C TYR A 193 11.37 -8.82 -2.35
N SER A 194 11.21 -10.01 -2.93
CA SER A 194 10.40 -11.08 -2.32
C SER A 194 11.09 -11.75 -1.13
N SER A 195 12.42 -11.60 -0.97
CA SER A 195 13.15 -12.14 0.18
C SER A 195 12.93 -11.34 1.48
N TYR A 196 12.31 -10.17 1.41
CA TYR A 196 12.05 -9.34 2.58
C TYR A 196 11.20 -10.07 3.61
N GLN A 197 11.70 -10.12 4.84
CA GLN A 197 10.99 -10.67 5.99
C GLN A 197 10.79 -9.54 7.01
N HIS A 198 9.57 -9.33 7.42
CA HIS A 198 9.25 -8.48 8.56
C HIS A 198 9.01 -9.40 9.75
N ASP A 199 9.77 -9.21 10.81
CA ASP A 199 9.65 -9.95 12.08
C ASP A 199 8.44 -9.47 12.90
#